data_6e0339fd22ae4e17358d1aac78cee9f4
#
_entry.id   6e0339fd22ae4e17358d1aac78cee9f4
#
_cell.length_a   1.000
_cell.length_b   1.000
_cell.length_c   1.000
_cell.angle_alpha   90.00
_cell.angle_beta   90.00
_cell.angle_gamma   90.00
#
_symmetry.space_group_name_H-M   'P 1'
#
loop_
_entity.id
_entity.type
_entity.pdbx_description
1 polymer ?
#
loop_
_entity_poly.entity_id
_entity_poly.type
_entity_poly.pdbx_seq_one_letter_code
_entity_poly.pdbx_strand_id
1 'polypeptide(L)'
;PRRILCGTYYEDITCNSANHIALGRYLDSEALDYLAGPAAYGIRMAGYQGAVRSVFGSTLLHGKTYLTEQDWRSWHSVPDSPENNLAWGRAETAEVHNAMVRRECGMMLAFGLGTWWYDMSRGWFRDDRIMSGIAEALRAFDRDLSTEGTPRADLAVFVSEESNHYVAPKCGGQFRYDGILQQIHELNVAGVPYRLYLQSDLGRAQLPEHKAYLFLNPYYLSQTQREAISALKRDGKLLIFVHAPGVIGAPDPAAVVSEVTGLQVQRTADGTRLATTATSTDTPILAGLDGVLNYATGYN
;
A
#
# COMPACT_ATOMS: atom_id res chain seq x y z
N PRO A 1 17.72 -1.22 32.95
CA PRO A 1 16.92 -2.34 32.45
C PRO A 1 16.96 -2.30 30.92
N ARG A 2 17.19 -3.45 30.25
CA ARG A 2 17.06 -3.54 28.80
C ARG A 2 15.58 -3.53 28.48
N ARG A 3 15.13 -2.61 27.61
CA ARG A 3 13.78 -2.62 27.07
C ARG A 3 13.64 -3.81 26.12
N ILE A 4 12.59 -4.62 26.31
CA ILE A 4 12.22 -5.67 25.37
C ILE A 4 11.34 -5.01 24.31
N LEU A 5 11.67 -5.19 23.04
CA LEU A 5 10.82 -4.76 21.94
C LEU A 5 9.71 -5.80 21.73
N CYS A 6 8.48 -5.33 21.68
CA CYS A 6 7.30 -6.15 21.43
C CYS A 6 6.73 -5.84 20.05
N GLY A 7 6.45 -6.86 19.28
CA GLY A 7 5.85 -6.72 17.95
C GLY A 7 4.80 -7.77 17.68
N THR A 8 4.05 -7.58 16.61
CA THR A 8 3.08 -8.53 16.12
C THR A 8 3.21 -8.72 14.62
N TYR A 9 2.86 -9.92 14.18
CA TYR A 9 2.71 -10.22 12.78
C TYR A 9 1.34 -9.73 12.32
N TYR A 10 1.31 -8.64 11.56
CA TYR A 10 0.09 -7.97 11.12
C TYR A 10 0.30 -7.46 9.69
N GLU A 11 -0.22 -8.19 8.71
CA GLU A 11 0.30 -8.06 7.38
C GLU A 11 -0.56 -7.24 6.41
N ASP A 12 -1.86 -7.41 6.40
CA ASP A 12 -2.60 -6.95 5.24
C ASP A 12 -3.87 -6.19 5.59
N ILE A 13 -3.86 -4.90 5.36
CA ILE A 13 -5.04 -4.03 5.52
C ILE A 13 -6.08 -4.25 4.42
N THR A 14 -5.72 -4.96 3.35
CA THR A 14 -6.58 -5.16 2.18
C THR A 14 -7.34 -6.46 2.26
N CYS A 15 -6.91 -7.40 3.12
CA CYS A 15 -7.43 -8.74 3.20
C CYS A 15 -8.20 -8.99 4.50
N ASN A 16 -9.52 -8.81 4.48
CA ASN A 16 -10.39 -9.16 5.61
C ASN A 16 -10.35 -10.65 5.97
N SER A 17 -9.90 -11.51 5.06
CA SER A 17 -9.81 -12.95 5.31
C SER A 17 -8.78 -13.33 6.38
N ALA A 18 -7.79 -12.47 6.61
CA ALA A 18 -6.75 -12.66 7.63
C ALA A 18 -7.13 -12.11 9.01
N ASN A 19 -8.33 -11.54 9.19
CA ASN A 19 -8.80 -10.90 10.43
C ASN A 19 -7.96 -9.73 10.92
N HIS A 20 -7.17 -9.11 10.06
CA HIS A 20 -6.33 -7.95 10.37
C HIS A 20 -7.10 -6.64 10.07
N ILE A 21 -8.14 -6.36 10.84
CA ILE A 21 -9.11 -5.29 10.56
C ILE A 21 -9.17 -4.20 11.63
N ALA A 22 -8.21 -4.16 12.54
CA ALA A 22 -8.16 -3.18 13.62
C ALA A 22 -6.74 -2.57 13.74
N LEU A 23 -6.09 -2.31 12.63
CA LEU A 23 -4.68 -1.88 12.59
C LEU A 23 -4.49 -0.54 13.30
N GLY A 24 -5.42 0.41 13.16
CA GLY A 24 -5.37 1.68 13.88
C GLY A 24 -5.28 1.51 15.39
N ARG A 25 -6.02 0.55 15.96
CA ARG A 25 -5.96 0.24 17.40
C ARG A 25 -4.62 -0.37 17.83
N TYR A 26 -4.00 -1.18 16.96
CA TYR A 26 -2.65 -1.71 17.20
C TYR A 26 -1.61 -0.59 17.14
N LEU A 27 -1.74 0.32 16.21
CA LEU A 27 -0.83 1.46 16.07
C LEU A 27 -0.92 2.41 17.28
N ASP A 28 -2.09 2.59 17.87
CA ASP A 28 -2.28 3.40 19.08
C ASP A 28 -1.78 2.70 20.37
N SER A 29 -1.48 1.40 20.34
CA SER A 29 -1.05 0.66 21.51
C SER A 29 0.40 0.99 21.89
N GLU A 30 0.62 1.42 23.14
CA GLU A 30 1.96 1.64 23.69
C GLU A 30 2.73 0.34 23.96
N ALA A 31 2.05 -0.82 23.96
CA ALA A 31 2.66 -2.12 24.18
C ALA A 31 3.39 -2.68 22.94
N LEU A 32 3.19 -2.09 21.79
CA LEU A 32 3.79 -2.53 20.52
C LEU A 32 4.84 -1.54 20.03
N ASP A 33 5.99 -2.06 19.63
CA ASP A 33 7.09 -1.29 19.05
C ASP A 33 7.18 -1.45 17.55
N TYR A 34 6.75 -2.61 17.01
CA TYR A 34 6.82 -2.86 15.56
C TYR A 34 5.70 -3.80 15.08
N LEU A 35 5.48 -3.76 13.78
CA LEU A 35 4.67 -4.72 13.03
C LEU A 35 5.56 -5.48 12.05
N ALA A 36 5.18 -6.70 11.69
CA ALA A 36 5.88 -7.49 10.69
C ALA A 36 4.88 -8.17 9.76
N GLY A 37 5.33 -8.53 8.55
CA GLY A 37 4.55 -9.29 7.59
C GLY A 37 5.37 -9.64 6.36
N PRO A 38 4.91 -10.58 5.51
CA PRO A 38 5.68 -11.03 4.37
C PRO A 38 5.72 -9.96 3.26
N ALA A 39 6.72 -10.07 2.40
CA ALA A 39 6.72 -9.36 1.13
C ALA A 39 5.51 -9.77 0.27
N ALA A 40 5.03 -8.87 -0.59
CA ALA A 40 3.81 -9.10 -1.36
C ALA A 40 3.95 -10.30 -2.30
N TYR A 41 3.02 -11.26 -2.16
CA TYR A 41 2.98 -12.44 -3.03
C TYR A 41 2.57 -12.07 -4.47
N GLY A 42 2.97 -12.91 -5.43
CA GLY A 42 2.64 -12.75 -6.85
C GLY A 42 3.46 -11.70 -7.60
N ILE A 43 4.00 -10.71 -6.92
CA ILE A 43 4.77 -9.60 -7.51
C ILE A 43 6.19 -9.47 -6.91
N ARG A 44 6.64 -10.51 -6.23
CA ARG A 44 7.96 -10.54 -5.54
C ARG A 44 9.12 -11.07 -6.38
N MET A 45 8.83 -11.67 -7.54
CA MET A 45 9.87 -12.15 -8.47
C MET A 45 10.69 -11.00 -9.06
N ALA A 46 11.88 -11.31 -9.54
CA ALA A 46 12.68 -10.38 -10.34
C ALA A 46 11.88 -9.95 -11.59
N GLY A 47 11.95 -8.65 -11.92
CA GLY A 47 11.17 -8.05 -13.00
C GLY A 47 9.81 -7.51 -12.58
N TYR A 48 9.35 -7.83 -11.37
CA TYR A 48 8.16 -7.21 -10.76
C TYR A 48 8.56 -6.14 -9.74
N GLN A 49 7.61 -5.28 -9.38
CA GLN A 49 7.87 -4.09 -8.57
C GLN A 49 8.01 -4.36 -7.06
N GLY A 50 7.53 -5.50 -6.53
CA GLY A 50 7.38 -5.69 -5.09
C GLY A 50 6.34 -4.74 -4.48
N ALA A 51 5.97 -4.95 -3.22
CA ALA A 51 5.18 -4.00 -2.44
C ALA A 51 5.27 -4.29 -0.94
N VAL A 52 5.13 -3.25 -0.13
CA VAL A 52 4.88 -3.36 1.31
C VAL A 52 3.40 -3.62 1.54
N ARG A 53 3.07 -4.61 2.36
CA ARG A 53 1.68 -5.01 2.65
C ARG A 53 1.07 -4.28 3.84
N SER A 54 1.65 -3.18 4.28
CA SER A 54 1.17 -2.41 5.43
C SER A 54 1.14 -0.91 5.14
N VAL A 55 0.40 -0.18 5.97
CA VAL A 55 0.32 1.28 5.97
C VAL A 55 1.55 1.88 6.65
N PHE A 56 2.69 1.76 5.99
CA PHE A 56 3.99 2.13 6.56
C PHE A 56 4.07 3.60 6.97
N GLY A 57 3.35 4.49 6.31
CA GLY A 57 3.27 5.90 6.71
C GLY A 57 2.62 6.06 8.08
N SER A 58 1.49 5.37 8.33
CA SER A 58 0.84 5.35 9.65
C SER A 58 1.72 4.69 10.70
N THR A 59 2.36 3.57 10.34
CA THR A 59 3.25 2.87 11.28
C THR A 59 4.35 3.80 11.81
N LEU A 60 5.00 4.53 10.92
CA LEU A 60 6.03 5.52 11.29
C LEU A 60 5.44 6.73 12.01
N LEU A 61 4.26 7.22 11.60
CA LEU A 61 3.55 8.34 12.24
C LEU A 61 3.24 8.07 13.72
N HIS A 62 2.93 6.81 14.04
CA HIS A 62 2.67 6.35 15.41
C HIS A 62 3.96 5.95 16.17
N GLY A 63 5.15 6.31 15.66
CA GLY A 63 6.43 6.03 16.30
C GLY A 63 6.84 4.55 16.33
N LYS A 64 6.30 3.77 15.42
CA LYS A 64 6.60 2.33 15.29
C LYS A 64 7.35 2.07 13.97
N THR A 65 7.85 0.86 13.78
CA THR A 65 8.42 0.43 12.51
C THR A 65 7.70 -0.80 11.94
N TYR A 66 7.90 -1.05 10.66
CA TYR A 66 7.44 -2.26 9.98
C TYR A 66 8.64 -3.06 9.49
N LEU A 67 8.60 -4.37 9.71
CA LEU A 67 9.63 -5.31 9.29
C LEU A 67 9.05 -6.22 8.21
N THR A 68 9.51 -6.06 6.97
CA THR A 68 9.12 -6.96 5.90
C THR A 68 9.87 -8.27 6.00
N GLU A 69 9.13 -9.39 6.02
CA GLU A 69 9.69 -10.73 6.00
C GLU A 69 10.06 -11.11 4.57
N GLN A 70 11.31 -11.51 4.38
CA GLN A 70 11.84 -12.01 3.13
C GLN A 70 11.81 -13.54 3.16
N ASP A 71 10.68 -14.10 2.75
CA ASP A 71 10.39 -15.54 2.78
C ASP A 71 10.34 -16.17 1.37
N TRP A 72 10.87 -15.50 0.35
CA TRP A 72 10.91 -16.07 -0.99
C TRP A 72 11.91 -17.23 -1.09
N ARG A 73 11.62 -18.10 -2.03
CA ARG A 73 12.37 -19.34 -2.23
C ARG A 73 13.60 -19.12 -3.13
N SER A 74 14.60 -19.95 -2.95
CA SER A 74 15.69 -20.10 -3.90
C SER A 74 15.59 -21.43 -4.65
N TRP A 75 16.49 -21.69 -5.56
CA TRP A 75 16.62 -22.99 -6.26
C TRP A 75 16.92 -24.17 -5.34
N HIS A 76 17.31 -23.92 -4.08
CA HIS A 76 17.46 -24.95 -3.05
C HIS A 76 16.13 -25.45 -2.48
N SER A 77 15.05 -24.73 -2.72
CA SER A 77 13.71 -25.18 -2.35
C SER A 77 13.19 -26.24 -3.32
N VAL A 78 12.30 -27.09 -2.82
CA VAL A 78 11.58 -28.04 -3.70
C VAL A 78 10.79 -27.23 -4.73
N PRO A 79 10.92 -27.55 -6.04
CA PRO A 79 10.10 -26.92 -7.08
C PRO A 79 8.62 -27.20 -6.87
N ASP A 80 7.79 -26.24 -7.22
CA ASP A 80 6.33 -26.31 -7.20
C ASP A 80 5.79 -26.08 -8.63
N SER A 81 4.47 -25.91 -8.80
CA SER A 81 3.95 -25.50 -10.09
C SER A 81 4.53 -24.15 -10.55
N PRO A 82 4.55 -23.85 -11.86
CA PRO A 82 5.05 -22.55 -12.34
C PRO A 82 4.36 -21.36 -11.66
N GLU A 83 3.03 -21.45 -11.48
CA GLU A 83 2.22 -20.41 -10.85
C GLU A 83 2.60 -20.22 -9.37
N ASN A 84 2.80 -21.31 -8.64
CA ASN A 84 3.22 -21.29 -7.25
C ASN A 84 4.66 -20.79 -7.10
N ASN A 85 5.58 -21.22 -7.98
CA ASN A 85 6.96 -20.71 -7.97
C ASN A 85 7.01 -19.21 -8.22
N LEU A 86 6.17 -18.69 -9.11
CA LEU A 86 6.01 -17.25 -9.33
C LEU A 86 5.44 -16.54 -8.10
N ALA A 87 4.35 -17.06 -7.54
CA ALA A 87 3.69 -16.47 -6.38
C ALA A 87 4.59 -16.42 -5.14
N TRP A 88 5.33 -17.51 -4.88
CA TRP A 88 6.26 -17.62 -3.75
C TRP A 88 7.62 -16.94 -4.00
N GLY A 89 7.89 -16.48 -5.22
CA GLY A 89 9.14 -15.82 -5.54
C GLY A 89 10.32 -16.78 -5.55
N ARG A 90 10.23 -17.94 -6.24
CA ARG A 90 11.32 -18.89 -6.33
C ARG A 90 12.36 -18.43 -7.35
N ALA A 91 13.50 -17.96 -6.86
CA ALA A 91 14.65 -17.57 -7.70
C ALA A 91 15.41 -18.80 -8.21
N GLU A 92 15.72 -18.83 -9.51
CA GLU A 92 16.43 -19.94 -10.15
C GLU A 92 17.95 -19.82 -10.06
N THR A 93 18.48 -18.63 -9.80
CA THR A 93 19.92 -18.38 -9.67
C THR A 93 20.22 -17.38 -8.56
N ALA A 94 21.49 -17.32 -8.13
CA ALA A 94 21.94 -16.35 -7.13
C ALA A 94 21.79 -14.91 -7.62
N GLU A 95 22.01 -14.66 -8.90
CA GLU A 95 21.86 -13.33 -9.51
C GLU A 95 20.42 -12.84 -9.42
N VAL A 96 19.46 -13.69 -9.77
CA VAL A 96 18.00 -13.41 -9.65
C VAL A 96 17.63 -13.18 -8.19
N HIS A 97 18.06 -14.07 -7.28
CA HIS A 97 17.80 -13.90 -5.86
C HIS A 97 18.35 -12.57 -5.32
N ASN A 98 19.58 -12.24 -5.63
CA ASN A 98 20.22 -11.01 -5.16
C ASN A 98 19.63 -9.75 -5.80
N ALA A 99 19.08 -9.84 -7.02
CA ALA A 99 18.31 -8.76 -7.62
C ALA A 99 17.02 -8.48 -6.83
N MET A 100 16.32 -9.55 -6.38
CA MET A 100 15.16 -9.43 -5.51
C MET A 100 15.54 -8.81 -4.15
N VAL A 101 16.64 -9.28 -3.53
CA VAL A 101 17.15 -8.70 -2.28
C VAL A 101 17.41 -7.21 -2.44
N ARG A 102 18.13 -6.79 -3.48
CA ARG A 102 18.43 -5.37 -3.71
C ARG A 102 17.19 -4.52 -3.91
N ARG A 103 16.20 -5.00 -4.68
CA ARG A 103 14.93 -4.29 -4.89
C ARG A 103 14.17 -4.10 -3.58
N GLU A 104 13.93 -5.17 -2.83
CA GLU A 104 13.16 -5.10 -1.58
C GLU A 104 13.87 -4.27 -0.52
N CYS A 105 15.17 -4.49 -0.32
CA CYS A 105 15.94 -3.69 0.64
C CYS A 105 16.01 -2.22 0.24
N GLY A 106 16.15 -1.92 -1.06
CA GLY A 106 16.10 -0.55 -1.57
C GLY A 106 14.75 0.12 -1.31
N MET A 107 13.65 -0.62 -1.46
CA MET A 107 12.31 -0.14 -1.15
C MET A 107 12.14 0.09 0.37
N MET A 108 12.63 -0.83 1.21
CA MET A 108 12.59 -0.65 2.67
C MET A 108 13.36 0.59 3.11
N LEU A 109 14.55 0.81 2.58
CA LEU A 109 15.36 2.01 2.84
C LEU A 109 14.61 3.29 2.39
N ALA A 110 14.05 3.31 1.18
CA ALA A 110 13.30 4.45 0.66
C ALA A 110 12.06 4.78 1.50
N PHE A 111 11.45 3.80 2.13
CA PHE A 111 10.29 3.99 3.00
C PHE A 111 10.64 4.19 4.48
N GLY A 112 11.90 3.98 4.88
CA GLY A 112 12.35 4.07 6.28
C GLY A 112 11.91 2.87 7.12
N LEU A 113 11.91 1.67 6.54
CA LEU A 113 11.44 0.42 7.13
C LEU A 113 12.59 -0.57 7.30
N GLY A 114 12.33 -1.63 8.06
CA GLY A 114 13.26 -2.74 8.24
C GLY A 114 12.88 -4.00 7.47
N THR A 115 13.76 -4.99 7.53
CA THR A 115 13.52 -6.31 6.94
C THR A 115 14.22 -7.41 7.71
N TRP A 116 13.75 -8.62 7.54
CA TRP A 116 14.38 -9.83 8.06
C TRP A 116 14.17 -11.00 7.09
N TRP A 117 15.00 -12.04 7.20
CA TRP A 117 14.94 -13.20 6.32
C TRP A 117 14.40 -14.41 7.08
N TYR A 118 13.46 -15.12 6.46
CA TYR A 118 12.83 -16.30 7.00
C TYR A 118 13.05 -17.51 6.10
N ASP A 119 13.92 -18.42 6.54
CA ASP A 119 14.15 -19.70 5.87
C ASP A 119 13.18 -20.76 6.42
N MET A 120 12.04 -20.92 5.77
CA MET A 120 10.97 -21.82 6.21
C MET A 120 11.34 -23.30 6.14
N SER A 121 12.32 -23.71 5.32
CA SER A 121 12.63 -25.12 5.06
C SER A 121 14.09 -25.50 5.29
N ARG A 122 14.82 -24.69 6.06
CA ARG A 122 16.18 -24.98 6.52
C ARG A 122 17.19 -25.17 5.40
N GLY A 123 17.37 -24.23 4.53
CA GLY A 123 18.41 -24.28 3.53
C GLY A 123 18.14 -23.50 2.25
N TRP A 124 17.07 -22.74 2.18
CA TRP A 124 16.79 -21.91 1.01
C TRP A 124 17.89 -20.90 0.74
N PHE A 125 18.52 -20.40 1.79
CA PHE A 125 19.61 -19.40 1.70
C PHE A 125 21.00 -19.99 1.90
N ARG A 126 21.15 -21.32 1.90
CA ARG A 126 22.45 -22.00 2.10
C ARG A 126 23.28 -21.96 0.81
N ASP A 127 23.71 -20.77 0.44
CA ASP A 127 24.62 -20.50 -0.69
C ASP A 127 25.40 -19.23 -0.38
N ASP A 128 26.73 -19.28 -0.52
CA ASP A 128 27.61 -18.15 -0.18
C ASP A 128 27.32 -16.90 -1.02
N ARG A 129 26.85 -17.08 -2.25
CA ARG A 129 26.48 -15.95 -3.14
C ARG A 129 25.21 -15.26 -2.64
N ILE A 130 24.21 -16.03 -2.16
CA ILE A 130 23.01 -15.48 -1.52
C ILE A 130 23.39 -14.72 -0.25
N MET A 131 24.18 -15.35 0.62
CA MET A 131 24.61 -14.73 1.88
C MET A 131 25.46 -13.48 1.65
N SER A 132 26.27 -13.44 0.59
CA SER A 132 27.01 -12.25 0.19
C SER A 132 26.07 -11.11 -0.24
N GLY A 133 25.00 -11.39 -1.00
CA GLY A 133 23.97 -10.42 -1.39
C GLY A 133 23.21 -9.86 -0.18
N ILE A 134 22.83 -10.72 0.76
CA ILE A 134 22.20 -10.31 2.03
C ILE A 134 23.16 -9.42 2.84
N ALA A 135 24.42 -9.79 2.96
CA ALA A 135 25.42 -9.00 3.67
C ALA A 135 25.67 -7.63 3.00
N GLU A 136 25.58 -7.53 1.67
CA GLU A 136 25.62 -6.25 0.95
C GLU A 136 24.42 -5.36 1.33
N ALA A 137 23.22 -5.93 1.36
CA ALA A 137 22.02 -5.22 1.76
C ALA A 137 22.10 -4.71 3.22
N LEU A 138 22.58 -5.56 4.15
CA LEU A 138 22.77 -5.16 5.55
C LEU A 138 23.74 -3.98 5.69
N ARG A 139 24.83 -3.96 4.93
CA ARG A 139 25.73 -2.80 4.92
C ARG A 139 25.08 -1.52 4.39
N ALA A 140 24.07 -1.63 3.52
CA ALA A 140 23.30 -0.47 3.09
C ALA A 140 22.41 0.07 4.21
N PHE A 141 21.75 -0.80 4.98
CA PHE A 141 21.00 -0.41 6.18
C PHE A 141 21.89 0.22 7.25
N ASP A 142 23.07 -0.33 7.52
CA ASP A 142 24.04 0.25 8.47
C ASP A 142 24.45 1.68 8.08
N ARG A 143 24.65 1.94 6.78
CA ARG A 143 24.93 3.29 6.28
C ARG A 143 23.75 4.23 6.43
N ASP A 144 22.53 3.76 6.15
CA ASP A 144 21.30 4.55 6.26
C ASP A 144 21.04 4.96 7.71
N LEU A 145 21.19 4.03 8.67
CA LEU A 145 21.04 4.29 10.10
C LEU A 145 22.02 5.36 10.61
N SER A 146 23.14 5.56 9.94
CA SER A 146 24.12 6.61 10.27
C SER A 146 23.83 7.96 9.60
N THR A 147 22.78 8.03 8.76
CA THR A 147 22.43 9.21 7.98
C THR A 147 21.21 9.88 8.59
N GLU A 148 21.32 11.16 8.88
CA GLU A 148 20.17 11.96 9.33
C GLU A 148 19.30 12.32 8.12
N GLY A 149 18.01 12.03 8.20
CA GLY A 149 17.04 12.42 7.18
C GLY A 149 15.75 11.62 7.27
N THR A 150 14.65 12.29 6.96
CA THR A 150 13.35 11.61 6.79
C THR A 150 13.02 11.56 5.31
N PRO A 151 12.78 10.39 4.73
CA PRO A 151 12.36 10.29 3.35
C PRO A 151 11.11 11.14 3.10
N ARG A 152 11.15 12.02 2.10
CA ARG A 152 10.03 12.89 1.74
C ARG A 152 9.21 12.25 0.62
N ALA A 153 7.90 12.47 0.67
CA ALA A 153 6.99 12.11 -0.39
C ALA A 153 6.00 13.26 -0.61
N ASP A 154 5.77 13.61 -1.86
CA ASP A 154 4.79 14.63 -2.21
C ASP A 154 3.35 14.09 -2.22
N LEU A 155 3.19 12.76 -2.27
CA LEU A 155 1.91 12.07 -2.31
C LEU A 155 1.62 11.34 -1.00
N ALA A 156 0.49 11.68 -0.37
CA ALA A 156 -0.13 10.87 0.68
C ALA A 156 -1.18 9.95 0.07
N VAL A 157 -1.12 8.67 0.38
CA VAL A 157 -2.11 7.67 -0.04
C VAL A 157 -2.86 7.18 1.19
N PHE A 158 -4.18 7.19 1.14
CA PHE A 158 -5.03 6.81 2.27
C PHE A 158 -5.84 5.56 1.98
N VAL A 159 -5.85 4.65 2.96
CA VAL A 159 -6.67 3.44 2.98
C VAL A 159 -7.57 3.47 4.22
N SER A 160 -8.85 3.17 4.03
CA SER A 160 -9.85 3.14 5.10
C SER A 160 -10.09 1.70 5.57
N GLU A 161 -9.79 1.42 6.85
CA GLU A 161 -10.20 0.17 7.51
C GLU A 161 -11.72 0.10 7.64
N GLU A 162 -12.33 1.22 8.04
CA GLU A 162 -13.76 1.32 8.28
C GLU A 162 -14.55 0.99 7.01
N SER A 163 -14.12 1.50 5.86
CA SER A 163 -14.75 1.19 4.58
C SER A 163 -14.70 -0.31 4.26
N ASN A 164 -13.62 -0.99 4.62
CA ASN A 164 -13.46 -2.42 4.37
C ASN A 164 -14.46 -3.28 5.14
N HIS A 165 -14.97 -2.81 6.30
CA HIS A 165 -16.00 -3.52 7.07
C HIS A 165 -17.34 -3.63 6.33
N TYR A 166 -17.59 -2.74 5.38
CA TYR A 166 -18.85 -2.70 4.60
C TYR A 166 -18.74 -3.42 3.25
N VAL A 167 -17.55 -3.87 2.88
CA VAL A 167 -17.33 -4.59 1.61
C VAL A 167 -17.46 -6.09 1.85
N ALA A 168 -18.42 -6.73 1.16
CA ALA A 168 -18.71 -8.16 1.32
C ALA A 168 -17.50 -9.03 0.99
N PRO A 169 -17.16 -10.05 1.82
CA PRO A 169 -15.97 -10.87 1.60
C PRO A 169 -15.93 -11.59 0.25
N LYS A 170 -17.05 -12.15 -0.19
CA LYS A 170 -17.12 -12.91 -1.44
C LYS A 170 -17.12 -12.06 -2.70
N CYS A 171 -17.86 -10.95 -2.69
CA CYS A 171 -17.97 -10.06 -3.86
C CYS A 171 -16.90 -8.97 -3.85
N GLY A 172 -16.36 -8.65 -2.67
CA GLY A 172 -15.44 -7.56 -2.48
C GLY A 172 -13.96 -7.92 -2.63
N GLY A 173 -13.59 -9.20 -2.77
CA GLY A 173 -12.18 -9.60 -2.86
C GLY A 173 -11.45 -8.95 -4.04
N GLN A 174 -12.01 -9.10 -5.24
CA GLN A 174 -11.44 -8.47 -6.44
C GLN A 174 -11.56 -6.93 -6.39
N PHE A 175 -12.68 -6.41 -5.93
CA PHE A 175 -12.89 -4.96 -5.80
C PHE A 175 -11.88 -4.31 -4.85
N ARG A 176 -11.57 -4.96 -3.71
CA ARG A 176 -10.51 -4.50 -2.80
C ARG A 176 -9.13 -4.65 -3.43
N TYR A 177 -8.88 -5.78 -4.09
CA TYR A 177 -7.62 -6.00 -4.80
C TYR A 177 -7.37 -4.88 -5.82
N ASP A 178 -8.32 -4.62 -6.69
CA ASP A 178 -8.18 -3.62 -7.76
C ASP A 178 -8.15 -2.18 -7.20
N GLY A 179 -9.00 -1.89 -6.21
CA GLY A 179 -9.14 -0.55 -5.64
C GLY A 179 -8.03 -0.16 -4.67
N ILE A 180 -7.33 -1.11 -4.06
CA ILE A 180 -6.29 -0.83 -3.07
C ILE A 180 -4.95 -1.41 -3.51
N LEU A 181 -4.84 -2.74 -3.54
CA LEU A 181 -3.54 -3.40 -3.73
C LEU A 181 -2.98 -3.11 -5.13
N GLN A 182 -3.79 -3.24 -6.16
CA GLN A 182 -3.37 -2.93 -7.54
C GLN A 182 -2.95 -1.47 -7.69
N GLN A 183 -3.65 -0.53 -7.04
CA GLN A 183 -3.27 0.89 -7.07
C GLN A 183 -1.90 1.13 -6.42
N ILE A 184 -1.60 0.44 -5.31
CA ILE A 184 -0.28 0.49 -4.66
C ILE A 184 0.80 -0.09 -5.58
N HIS A 185 0.50 -1.18 -6.29
CA HIS A 185 1.40 -1.77 -7.27
C HIS A 185 1.70 -0.80 -8.42
N GLU A 186 0.69 -0.15 -8.96
CA GLU A 186 0.85 0.83 -10.04
C GLU A 186 1.65 2.06 -9.61
N LEU A 187 1.49 2.52 -8.37
CA LEU A 187 2.32 3.60 -7.80
C LEU A 187 3.79 3.20 -7.73
N ASN A 188 4.10 1.95 -7.36
CA ASN A 188 5.46 1.44 -7.35
C ASN A 188 6.05 1.36 -8.77
N VAL A 189 5.25 0.94 -9.76
CA VAL A 189 5.66 0.93 -11.19
C VAL A 189 5.91 2.35 -11.70
N ALA A 190 5.04 3.29 -11.34
CA ALA A 190 5.18 4.70 -11.74
C ALA A 190 6.39 5.40 -11.08
N GLY A 191 6.96 4.81 -10.01
CA GLY A 191 8.09 5.37 -9.29
C GLY A 191 7.79 6.69 -8.58
N VAL A 192 6.53 6.94 -8.25
CA VAL A 192 6.12 8.14 -7.52
C VAL A 192 6.40 7.95 -6.03
N PRO A 193 7.21 8.81 -5.37
CA PRO A 193 7.39 8.75 -3.93
C PRO A 193 6.08 9.02 -3.20
N TYR A 194 5.63 8.10 -2.36
CA TYR A 194 4.40 8.22 -1.59
C TYR A 194 4.58 7.74 -0.14
N ARG A 195 3.62 8.10 0.69
CA ARG A 195 3.42 7.56 2.04
C ARG A 195 2.03 6.98 2.14
N LEU A 196 1.93 5.74 2.63
CA LEU A 196 0.66 5.03 2.78
C LEU A 196 0.17 5.13 4.22
N TYR A 197 -1.00 5.75 4.40
CA TYR A 197 -1.61 6.02 5.69
C TYR A 197 -2.97 5.34 5.84
N LEU A 198 -3.34 5.08 7.10
CA LEU A 198 -4.74 4.85 7.44
C LEU A 198 -5.54 6.16 7.31
N GLN A 199 -6.75 6.06 6.79
CA GLN A 199 -7.65 7.20 6.71
C GLN A 199 -8.02 7.77 8.09
N SER A 200 -7.97 6.96 9.15
CA SER A 200 -8.14 7.41 10.54
C SER A 200 -7.07 8.38 11.03
N ASP A 201 -5.91 8.45 10.35
CA ASP A 201 -4.88 9.42 10.66
C ASP A 201 -5.09 10.79 10.00
N LEU A 202 -6.08 10.89 9.11
CA LEU A 202 -6.40 12.15 8.46
C LEU A 202 -6.85 13.20 9.50
N GLY A 203 -6.17 14.34 9.50
CA GLY A 203 -6.41 15.40 10.48
C GLY A 203 -5.57 15.33 11.76
N ARG A 204 -4.72 14.29 11.95
CA ARG A 204 -3.74 14.28 13.03
C ARG A 204 -2.73 15.42 12.85
N ALA A 205 -2.41 16.11 13.94
CA ALA A 205 -1.47 17.24 13.92
C ALA A 205 -0.04 16.84 13.48
N GLN A 206 0.33 15.56 13.71
CA GLN A 206 1.64 15.03 13.34
C GLN A 206 1.71 14.56 11.88
N LEU A 207 0.58 14.49 11.15
CA LEU A 207 0.57 14.09 9.75
C LEU A 207 1.37 15.09 8.93
N PRO A 208 2.45 14.66 8.23
CA PRO A 208 3.23 15.56 7.41
C PRO A 208 2.39 16.19 6.31
N GLU A 209 2.75 17.39 5.92
CA GLU A 209 2.14 18.07 4.79
C GLU A 209 2.60 17.45 3.47
N HIS A 210 1.65 17.20 2.58
CA HIS A 210 1.87 16.66 1.23
C HIS A 210 1.27 17.62 0.18
N LYS A 211 1.68 17.47 -1.07
CA LYS A 211 1.12 18.24 -2.19
C LYS A 211 -0.16 17.62 -2.75
N ALA A 212 -0.20 16.28 -2.75
CA ALA A 212 -1.32 15.50 -3.27
C ALA A 212 -1.78 14.44 -2.27
N TYR A 213 -3.06 14.14 -2.30
CA TYR A 213 -3.74 13.20 -1.40
C TYR A 213 -4.61 12.26 -2.23
N LEU A 214 -4.26 10.98 -2.25
CA LEU A 214 -4.97 9.92 -2.97
C LEU A 214 -5.74 9.06 -1.96
N PHE A 215 -7.04 8.98 -2.15
CA PHE A 215 -7.95 8.17 -1.33
C PHE A 215 -8.38 6.93 -2.11
N LEU A 216 -7.96 5.74 -1.67
CA LEU A 216 -8.17 4.50 -2.42
C LEU A 216 -9.56 3.90 -2.18
N ASN A 217 -10.06 3.93 -0.95
CA ASN A 217 -11.35 3.34 -0.60
C ASN A 217 -12.11 4.19 0.43
N PRO A 218 -12.37 5.49 0.19
CA PRO A 218 -12.96 6.40 1.15
C PRO A 218 -14.49 6.29 1.23
N TYR A 219 -15.04 5.08 1.14
CA TYR A 219 -16.50 4.85 1.03
C TYR A 219 -17.25 5.27 2.29
N TYR A 220 -16.64 5.07 3.46
CA TYR A 220 -17.07 5.63 4.73
C TYR A 220 -16.20 6.83 5.09
N LEU A 221 -16.82 7.92 5.49
CA LEU A 221 -16.17 9.12 6.01
C LEU A 221 -16.86 9.59 7.27
N SER A 222 -16.11 9.65 8.37
CA SER A 222 -16.60 10.31 9.58
C SER A 222 -16.71 11.83 9.37
N GLN A 223 -17.41 12.51 10.26
CA GLN A 223 -17.51 13.98 10.22
C GLN A 223 -16.13 14.65 10.28
N THR A 224 -15.26 14.19 11.19
CA THR A 224 -13.89 14.72 11.32
C THR A 224 -13.07 14.55 10.04
N GLN A 225 -13.22 13.41 9.37
CA GLN A 225 -12.52 13.16 8.09
C GLN A 225 -13.05 14.06 6.97
N ARG A 226 -14.34 14.33 6.90
CA ARG A 226 -14.92 15.29 5.94
C ARG A 226 -14.41 16.70 6.18
N GLU A 227 -14.31 17.12 7.44
CA GLU A 227 -13.75 18.42 7.83
C GLU A 227 -12.29 18.55 7.44
N ALA A 228 -11.49 17.50 7.66
CA ALA A 228 -10.09 17.46 7.24
C ALA A 228 -9.94 17.54 5.71
N ILE A 229 -10.74 16.78 4.94
CA ILE A 229 -10.76 16.86 3.48
C ILE A 229 -11.15 18.27 3.02
N SER A 230 -12.15 18.88 3.67
CA SER A 230 -12.56 20.25 3.36
C SER A 230 -11.46 21.28 3.66
N ALA A 231 -10.66 21.07 4.71
CA ALA A 231 -9.48 21.90 4.99
C ALA A 231 -8.43 21.78 3.87
N LEU A 232 -8.08 20.56 3.46
CA LEU A 232 -7.13 20.34 2.37
C LEU A 232 -7.58 21.01 1.06
N LYS A 233 -8.88 21.01 0.76
CA LYS A 233 -9.44 21.70 -0.42
C LYS A 233 -9.23 23.21 -0.32
N ARG A 234 -9.48 23.81 0.85
CA ARG A 234 -9.26 25.26 1.06
C ARG A 234 -7.79 25.64 0.94
N ASP A 235 -6.88 24.73 1.32
CA ASP A 235 -5.43 24.94 1.21
C ASP A 235 -4.88 24.70 -0.21
N GLY A 236 -5.76 24.41 -1.19
CA GLY A 236 -5.39 24.24 -2.58
C GLY A 236 -4.62 22.96 -2.87
N LYS A 237 -4.77 21.93 -2.05
CA LYS A 237 -4.13 20.63 -2.28
C LYS A 237 -4.83 19.85 -3.39
N LEU A 238 -4.07 19.02 -4.12
CA LEU A 238 -4.62 18.09 -5.08
C LEU A 238 -5.24 16.90 -4.34
N LEU A 239 -6.54 16.67 -4.53
CA LEU A 239 -7.26 15.54 -3.95
C LEU A 239 -7.71 14.60 -5.07
N ILE A 240 -7.39 13.31 -4.94
CA ILE A 240 -7.72 12.26 -5.91
C ILE A 240 -8.53 11.19 -5.18
N PHE A 241 -9.70 10.84 -5.70
CA PHE A 241 -10.56 9.80 -5.15
C PHE A 241 -10.73 8.69 -6.18
N VAL A 242 -10.38 7.46 -5.82
CA VAL A 242 -10.50 6.30 -6.73
C VAL A 242 -11.95 5.89 -6.94
N HIS A 243 -12.80 6.07 -5.92
CA HIS A 243 -14.23 5.75 -5.98
C HIS A 243 -15.02 6.74 -5.12
N ALA A 244 -16.32 6.54 -5.04
CA ALA A 244 -17.28 7.43 -4.42
C ALA A 244 -17.04 7.66 -2.91
N PRO A 245 -16.49 8.79 -2.49
CA PRO A 245 -16.21 9.07 -1.09
C PRO A 245 -17.48 9.33 -0.29
N GLY A 246 -17.59 8.73 0.91
CA GLY A 246 -18.64 9.00 1.88
C GLY A 246 -20.02 8.43 1.55
N VAL A 247 -20.11 7.46 0.63
CA VAL A 247 -21.42 6.86 0.22
C VAL A 247 -22.02 5.98 1.29
N ILE A 248 -21.21 5.39 2.17
CA ILE A 248 -21.70 4.48 3.21
C ILE A 248 -22.38 5.27 4.31
N GLY A 249 -23.62 4.90 4.60
CA GLY A 249 -24.46 5.56 5.61
C GLY A 249 -25.03 6.90 5.17
N ALA A 250 -24.80 7.33 3.92
CA ALA A 250 -25.33 8.57 3.40
C ALA A 250 -26.80 8.41 2.98
N PRO A 251 -27.72 9.30 3.43
CA PRO A 251 -29.11 9.30 2.97
C PRO A 251 -29.24 9.58 1.46
N ASP A 252 -28.41 10.46 0.95
CA ASP A 252 -28.23 10.75 -0.48
C ASP A 252 -26.74 10.61 -0.85
N PRO A 253 -26.32 9.44 -1.36
CA PRO A 253 -24.95 9.19 -1.73
C PRO A 253 -24.40 10.16 -2.80
N ALA A 254 -25.21 10.53 -3.79
CA ALA A 254 -24.76 11.43 -4.87
C ALA A 254 -24.49 12.85 -4.35
N ALA A 255 -25.34 13.35 -3.44
CA ALA A 255 -25.14 14.64 -2.80
C ALA A 255 -23.84 14.65 -1.96
N VAL A 256 -23.58 13.60 -1.17
CA VAL A 256 -22.36 13.49 -0.35
C VAL A 256 -21.11 13.43 -1.22
N VAL A 257 -21.10 12.61 -2.27
CA VAL A 257 -19.96 12.57 -3.19
C VAL A 257 -19.72 13.92 -3.83
N SER A 258 -20.79 14.60 -4.25
CA SER A 258 -20.69 15.96 -4.84
C SER A 258 -20.11 16.98 -3.85
N GLU A 259 -20.54 16.94 -2.59
CA GLU A 259 -19.99 17.79 -1.52
C GLU A 259 -18.49 17.52 -1.29
N VAL A 260 -18.13 16.26 -1.11
CA VAL A 260 -16.76 15.86 -0.79
C VAL A 260 -15.81 16.15 -1.95
N THR A 261 -16.21 15.84 -3.18
CA THR A 261 -15.34 16.03 -4.36
C THR A 261 -15.38 17.43 -4.93
N GLY A 262 -16.48 18.16 -4.74
CA GLY A 262 -16.76 19.43 -5.41
C GLY A 262 -17.24 19.26 -6.87
N LEU A 263 -17.51 18.02 -7.30
CA LEU A 263 -18.01 17.69 -8.64
C LEU A 263 -19.50 17.38 -8.56
N GLN A 264 -20.25 17.72 -9.60
CA GLN A 264 -21.65 17.28 -9.69
C GLN A 264 -21.67 15.80 -10.09
N VAL A 265 -22.18 14.95 -9.20
CA VAL A 265 -22.26 13.50 -9.40
C VAL A 265 -23.70 13.05 -9.38
N GLN A 266 -24.04 12.14 -10.27
CA GLN A 266 -25.35 11.48 -10.32
C GLN A 266 -25.15 9.96 -10.27
N ARG A 267 -26.07 9.28 -9.59
CA ARG A 267 -26.12 7.82 -9.61
C ARG A 267 -26.70 7.35 -10.94
N THR A 268 -25.98 6.45 -11.61
CA THR A 268 -26.48 5.76 -12.80
C THR A 268 -27.24 4.48 -12.39
N ALA A 269 -27.99 3.91 -13.34
CA ALA A 269 -28.63 2.61 -13.14
C ALA A 269 -27.59 1.50 -12.94
N ASP A 270 -27.95 0.46 -12.18
CA ASP A 270 -27.10 -0.70 -11.97
C ASP A 270 -26.76 -1.38 -13.31
N GLY A 271 -25.55 -1.91 -13.44
CA GLY A 271 -25.05 -2.54 -14.66
C GLY A 271 -24.54 -1.56 -15.74
N THR A 272 -24.50 -0.26 -15.46
CA THR A 272 -23.91 0.71 -16.39
C THR A 272 -22.40 0.50 -16.47
N ARG A 273 -21.91 0.34 -17.69
CA ARG A 273 -20.48 0.22 -17.96
C ARG A 273 -19.78 1.54 -17.64
N LEU A 274 -18.74 1.49 -16.81
CA LEU A 274 -17.94 2.66 -16.50
C LEU A 274 -16.94 2.92 -17.65
N ALA A 275 -17.12 4.04 -18.31
CA ALA A 275 -16.16 4.56 -19.28
C ALA A 275 -16.03 6.06 -19.10
N THR A 276 -14.83 6.57 -19.17
CA THR A 276 -14.56 8.00 -19.13
C THR A 276 -13.91 8.41 -20.43
N THR A 277 -14.45 9.43 -21.07
CA THR A 277 -13.86 10.03 -22.26
C THR A 277 -13.26 11.38 -21.90
N ALA A 278 -12.01 11.61 -22.24
CA ALA A 278 -11.41 12.93 -22.12
C ALA A 278 -12.11 13.88 -23.10
N THR A 279 -12.73 14.94 -22.58
CA THR A 279 -13.44 15.95 -23.39
C THR A 279 -12.49 17.00 -23.95
N SER A 280 -11.29 17.11 -23.41
CA SER A 280 -10.19 17.96 -23.90
C SER A 280 -8.87 17.34 -23.47
N THR A 281 -7.88 17.36 -24.36
CA THR A 281 -6.48 16.96 -24.08
C THR A 281 -5.58 18.16 -23.84
N ASP A 282 -6.14 19.36 -23.73
CA ASP A 282 -5.39 20.62 -23.63
C ASP A 282 -4.76 20.86 -22.25
N THR A 283 -4.93 19.90 -21.34
CA THR A 283 -4.31 19.97 -20.00
C THR A 283 -3.10 19.05 -19.92
N PRO A 284 -2.02 19.44 -19.21
CA PRO A 284 -0.85 18.58 -19.02
C PRO A 284 -1.17 17.22 -18.39
N ILE A 285 -2.23 17.13 -17.60
CA ILE A 285 -2.68 15.89 -16.93
C ILE A 285 -3.20 14.86 -17.95
N LEU A 286 -3.79 15.33 -19.06
CA LEU A 286 -4.36 14.47 -20.11
C LEU A 286 -3.43 14.34 -21.32
N ALA A 287 -2.26 14.97 -21.30
CA ALA A 287 -1.31 14.87 -22.39
C ALA A 287 -0.83 13.42 -22.58
N GLY A 288 -1.01 12.88 -23.75
CA GLY A 288 -0.67 11.49 -24.08
C GLY A 288 -1.75 10.45 -23.75
N LEU A 289 -2.93 10.88 -23.26
CA LEU A 289 -4.09 9.99 -23.12
C LEU A 289 -4.93 10.05 -24.39
N ASP A 290 -4.90 8.98 -25.17
CA ASP A 290 -5.70 8.86 -26.39
C ASP A 290 -7.11 8.37 -26.07
N GLY A 291 -8.08 9.28 -25.97
CA GLY A 291 -9.49 8.95 -26.07
C GLY A 291 -10.15 8.39 -24.80
N VAL A 292 -10.64 7.17 -24.86
CA VAL A 292 -11.50 6.57 -23.84
C VAL A 292 -10.69 5.79 -22.81
N LEU A 293 -10.80 6.18 -21.53
CA LEU A 293 -10.34 5.35 -20.41
C LEU A 293 -11.43 4.33 -20.08
N ASN A 294 -11.18 3.07 -20.39
CA ASN A 294 -12.07 1.97 -20.01
C ASN A 294 -11.64 1.44 -18.63
N TYR A 295 -12.54 1.55 -17.66
CA TYR A 295 -12.38 0.87 -16.38
C TYR A 295 -12.80 -0.58 -16.52
N ALA A 296 -12.08 -1.50 -15.84
CA ALA A 296 -12.44 -2.90 -15.81
C ALA A 296 -13.91 -3.09 -15.38
N THR A 297 -14.67 -3.75 -16.22
CA THR A 297 -16.11 -3.93 -16.07
C THR A 297 -16.39 -5.36 -15.66
N GLY A 298 -16.09 -5.71 -14.43
CA GLY A 298 -16.31 -7.06 -13.94
C GLY A 298 -17.11 -7.14 -12.64
N TYR A 299 -17.61 -6.00 -12.18
CA TYR A 299 -18.38 -5.92 -10.94
C TYR A 299 -19.87 -5.85 -11.27
N ASN A 300 -20.50 -7.02 -11.40
CA ASN A 300 -21.95 -7.18 -11.39
C ASN A 300 -22.42 -7.48 -9.95
#